data_8e30291ad56a5e9bfbc79e063c1bb888
#
_entry.id   8e30291ad56a5e9bfbc79e063c1bb888
#
_cell.length_a   1.000
_cell.length_b   1.000
_cell.length_c   1.000
_cell.angle_alpha   90.00
_cell.angle_beta   90.00
_cell.angle_gamma   90.00
#
_symmetry.space_group_name_H-M   'P 1'
#
loop_
_entity.id
_entity.type
_entity.pdbx_description
1 polymer ?
#
loop_
_entity_poly.entity_id
_entity_poly.type
_entity_poly.pdbx_seq_one_letter_code
_entity_poly.pdbx_strand_id
1 'polypeptide(L)'
;PVREGYTFTGWYADKDLTEKISTIKMTSNKTVYAGWEATGVPDWLNGADHFAYIIGDDEGYVRPLANVTRAETAAIFFRLLKEDVREEYLTDRSGFADVEQGAWYNKAVSTMAALGVVKGYTEDTFAPHEAITRAEFAAICARFDTGTSDGESSFTDISGHWAESEIRRAAQLGWIQGDPDGRFRPNAPITRAEAMTIINRVLNRLPEEKEDLLEGMKEWPDALPGAWYYLAVQEATNSHAYERKGEVYERWSALNVNPDWAQYQR
;
A
#
# COMPACT_ATOMS: atom_id res chain seq x y z
N PRO A 1 -15.48 -12.27 -1.56
CA PRO A 1 -14.66 -12.52 -0.36
C PRO A 1 -13.33 -11.78 -0.48
N VAL A 2 -12.71 -11.47 0.66
CA VAL A 2 -11.37 -10.86 0.72
C VAL A 2 -10.48 -11.81 1.50
N ARG A 3 -9.26 -12.06 1.00
CA ARG A 3 -8.20 -12.81 1.69
C ARG A 3 -6.90 -12.02 1.53
N GLU A 4 -6.29 -11.65 2.64
CA GLU A 4 -5.07 -10.86 2.67
C GLU A 4 -3.93 -11.57 1.93
N GLY A 5 -3.18 -10.85 1.09
CA GLY A 5 -2.13 -11.44 0.26
C GLY A 5 -2.60 -12.28 -0.95
N TYR A 6 -3.89 -12.30 -1.23
CA TYR A 6 -4.44 -13.09 -2.34
C TYR A 6 -5.47 -12.32 -3.16
N THR A 7 -5.45 -12.56 -4.46
CA THR A 7 -6.50 -12.15 -5.40
C THR A 7 -7.56 -13.26 -5.50
N PHE A 8 -8.83 -12.87 -5.34
CA PHE A 8 -9.94 -13.80 -5.54
C PHE A 8 -10.09 -14.13 -7.02
N THR A 9 -9.95 -15.42 -7.38
CA THR A 9 -10.03 -15.89 -8.77
C THR A 9 -11.42 -16.34 -9.19
N GLY A 10 -12.32 -16.52 -8.23
CA GLY A 10 -13.72 -16.89 -8.50
C GLY A 10 -14.26 -17.97 -7.58
N TRP A 11 -15.52 -18.31 -7.80
CA TRP A 11 -16.17 -19.46 -7.17
C TRP A 11 -16.04 -20.69 -8.04
N TYR A 12 -15.88 -21.88 -7.43
CA TYR A 12 -15.72 -23.16 -8.09
C TYR A 12 -16.66 -24.20 -7.51
N ALA A 13 -17.14 -25.11 -8.37
CA ALA A 13 -18.02 -26.20 -7.96
C ALA A 13 -17.27 -27.33 -7.28
N ASP A 14 -15.97 -27.46 -7.51
CA ASP A 14 -15.09 -28.52 -7.02
C ASP A 14 -13.94 -27.98 -6.17
N LYS A 15 -13.43 -28.84 -5.29
CA LYS A 15 -12.32 -28.51 -4.39
C LYS A 15 -11.00 -28.28 -5.13
N ASP A 16 -10.84 -28.90 -6.32
CA ASP A 16 -9.60 -28.83 -7.10
C ASP A 16 -9.56 -27.57 -7.99
N LEU A 17 -10.59 -26.69 -7.86
CA LEU A 17 -10.71 -25.40 -8.55
C LEU A 17 -10.63 -25.52 -10.08
N THR A 18 -11.24 -26.56 -10.65
CA THR A 18 -11.25 -26.81 -12.09
C THR A 18 -12.50 -26.33 -12.78
N GLU A 19 -13.65 -26.31 -12.07
CA GLU A 19 -14.95 -25.91 -12.61
C GLU A 19 -15.38 -24.56 -12.03
N LYS A 20 -15.01 -23.46 -12.70
CA LYS A 20 -15.42 -22.11 -12.31
C LYS A 20 -16.89 -21.87 -12.58
N ILE A 21 -17.60 -21.32 -11.58
CA ILE A 21 -19.04 -21.04 -11.66
C ILE A 21 -19.31 -19.53 -11.61
N SER A 22 -20.18 -19.04 -12.49
CA SER A 22 -20.68 -17.65 -12.48
C SER A 22 -22.08 -17.56 -11.86
N THR A 23 -22.86 -18.63 -11.94
CA THR A 23 -24.22 -18.71 -11.39
C THR A 23 -24.45 -20.07 -10.76
N ILE A 24 -25.27 -20.12 -9.71
CA ILE A 24 -25.65 -21.37 -9.07
C ILE A 24 -27.15 -21.45 -8.89
N LYS A 25 -27.75 -22.55 -9.36
CA LYS A 25 -29.16 -22.82 -9.14
C LYS A 25 -29.31 -23.57 -7.81
N MET A 26 -29.94 -22.94 -6.83
CA MET A 26 -30.18 -23.51 -5.51
C MET A 26 -31.39 -24.43 -5.51
N THR A 27 -31.18 -25.72 -5.69
CA THR A 27 -32.20 -26.78 -5.59
C THR A 27 -32.02 -27.64 -4.34
N SER A 28 -30.88 -27.52 -3.66
CA SER A 28 -30.50 -28.19 -2.42
C SER A 28 -29.33 -27.44 -1.81
N ASN A 29 -28.87 -27.86 -0.62
CA ASN A 29 -27.61 -27.34 -0.05
C ASN A 29 -26.47 -27.66 -1.01
N LYS A 30 -25.66 -26.62 -1.31
CA LYS A 30 -24.48 -26.75 -2.18
C LYS A 30 -23.25 -26.17 -1.51
N THR A 31 -22.11 -26.84 -1.66
CA THR A 31 -20.82 -26.33 -1.27
C THR A 31 -20.16 -25.74 -2.51
N VAL A 32 -19.59 -24.55 -2.37
CA VAL A 32 -18.75 -23.91 -3.39
C VAL A 32 -17.41 -23.55 -2.77
N TYR A 33 -16.39 -23.52 -3.59
CA TYR A 33 -15.02 -23.28 -3.17
C TYR A 33 -14.55 -21.93 -3.72
N ALA A 34 -13.96 -21.12 -2.86
CA ALA A 34 -13.33 -19.87 -3.27
C ALA A 34 -11.94 -20.16 -3.81
N GLY A 35 -11.66 -19.78 -5.06
CA GLY A 35 -10.32 -19.83 -5.63
C GLY A 35 -9.53 -18.57 -5.26
N TRP A 36 -8.25 -18.75 -5.02
CA TRP A 36 -7.32 -17.70 -4.61
C TRP A 36 -5.98 -17.88 -5.31
N GLU A 37 -5.39 -16.78 -5.75
CA GLU A 37 -4.04 -16.71 -6.28
C GLU A 37 -3.23 -15.73 -5.44
N ALA A 38 -2.01 -16.08 -5.07
CA ALA A 38 -1.14 -15.18 -4.30
C ALA A 38 -0.90 -13.90 -5.09
N THR A 39 -1.17 -12.75 -4.47
CA THR A 39 -0.89 -11.44 -5.05
C THR A 39 0.61 -11.20 -5.01
N GLY A 40 1.25 -11.10 -6.17
CA GLY A 40 2.64 -10.71 -6.28
C GLY A 40 2.85 -9.24 -5.90
N VAL A 41 4.06 -8.90 -5.45
CA VAL A 41 4.45 -7.50 -5.33
C VAL A 41 4.55 -6.90 -6.74
N PRO A 42 3.98 -5.70 -6.99
CA PRO A 42 4.07 -5.06 -8.30
C PRO A 42 5.51 -4.93 -8.79
N ASP A 43 5.74 -5.14 -10.10
CA ASP A 43 7.07 -5.26 -10.70
C ASP A 43 8.01 -4.08 -10.47
N TRP A 44 7.49 -2.87 -10.32
CA TRP A 44 8.29 -1.67 -10.09
C TRP A 44 8.67 -1.47 -8.62
N LEU A 45 8.03 -2.20 -7.70
CA LEU A 45 8.29 -2.10 -6.27
C LEU A 45 9.28 -3.15 -5.79
N ASN A 46 10.11 -2.77 -4.83
CA ASN A 46 11.04 -3.69 -4.18
C ASN A 46 10.29 -4.55 -3.14
N GLY A 47 9.99 -5.78 -3.53
CA GLY A 47 9.40 -6.80 -2.65
C GLY A 47 10.41 -7.73 -2.00
N ALA A 48 11.70 -7.63 -2.36
CA ALA A 48 12.73 -8.55 -1.88
C ALA A 48 13.40 -8.06 -0.59
N ASP A 49 13.69 -6.75 -0.53
CA ASP A 49 14.40 -6.16 0.61
C ASP A 49 13.40 -5.46 1.52
N HIS A 50 13.29 -5.90 2.76
CA HIS A 50 12.42 -5.29 3.76
C HIS A 50 13.17 -4.16 4.48
N PHE A 51 13.32 -3.03 3.82
CA PHE A 51 13.89 -1.83 4.41
C PHE A 51 12.81 -0.86 4.92
N ALA A 52 13.16 -0.06 5.93
CA ALA A 52 12.32 1.00 6.44
C ALA A 52 12.05 2.05 5.36
N TYR A 53 10.79 2.31 5.06
CA TYR A 53 10.36 3.31 4.08
C TYR A 53 9.65 4.50 4.74
N ILE A 54 9.27 4.38 6.01
CA ILE A 54 8.75 5.46 6.84
C ILE A 54 9.86 5.95 7.76
N ILE A 55 9.97 7.26 7.83
CA ILE A 55 10.87 7.97 8.75
C ILE A 55 10.00 8.69 9.78
N GLY A 56 10.37 8.62 11.05
CA GLY A 56 9.76 9.43 12.09
C GLY A 56 10.18 10.91 11.96
N ASP A 57 9.56 11.76 12.75
CA ASP A 57 9.93 13.16 12.83
C ASP A 57 11.17 13.39 13.72
N ASP A 58 11.66 14.64 13.75
CA ASP A 58 12.83 15.05 14.54
C ASP A 58 12.60 14.98 16.06
N GLU A 59 11.34 14.89 16.48
CA GLU A 59 10.94 14.71 17.88
C GLU A 59 10.91 13.23 18.30
N GLY A 60 11.11 12.31 17.36
CA GLY A 60 11.13 10.87 17.60
C GLY A 60 9.75 10.20 17.58
N TYR A 61 8.77 10.80 16.91
CA TYR A 61 7.43 10.25 16.74
C TYR A 61 7.20 9.79 15.29
N VAL A 62 6.35 8.76 15.12
CA VAL A 62 5.90 8.30 13.80
C VAL A 62 4.56 8.91 13.39
N ARG A 63 3.81 9.45 14.34
CA ARG A 63 2.49 10.10 14.20
C ARG A 63 1.48 9.26 13.42
N PRO A 64 1.15 8.07 13.88
CA PRO A 64 0.35 7.11 13.10
C PRO A 64 -1.07 7.61 12.78
N LEU A 65 -1.65 8.43 13.65
CA LEU A 65 -3.00 8.97 13.48
C LEU A 65 -3.05 10.34 12.75
N ALA A 66 -1.90 10.93 12.41
CA ALA A 66 -1.86 12.11 11.57
C ALA A 66 -2.17 11.76 10.11
N ASN A 67 -2.77 12.68 9.38
CA ASN A 67 -2.96 12.53 7.94
C ASN A 67 -1.62 12.54 7.22
N VAL A 68 -1.49 11.75 6.17
CA VAL A 68 -0.32 11.78 5.30
C VAL A 68 -0.55 12.79 4.17
N THR A 69 0.49 13.57 3.85
CA THR A 69 0.41 14.55 2.76
C THR A 69 0.70 13.88 1.41
N ARG A 70 0.34 14.59 0.33
CA ARG A 70 0.62 14.15 -1.03
C ARG A 70 2.12 14.03 -1.32
N ALA A 71 2.92 14.98 -0.80
CA ALA A 71 4.38 14.93 -0.89
C ALA A 71 4.98 13.75 -0.13
N GLU A 72 4.53 13.50 1.10
CA GLU A 72 4.95 12.33 1.87
C GLU A 72 4.60 11.01 1.16
N THR A 73 3.40 10.93 0.58
CA THR A 73 2.98 9.76 -0.19
C THR A 73 3.90 9.52 -1.39
N ALA A 74 4.22 10.56 -2.16
CA ALA A 74 5.17 10.45 -3.27
C ALA A 74 6.56 9.99 -2.79
N ALA A 75 7.05 10.54 -1.66
CA ALA A 75 8.34 10.14 -1.08
C ALA A 75 8.36 8.69 -0.60
N ILE A 76 7.26 8.20 -0.03
CA ILE A 76 7.13 6.81 0.39
C ILE A 76 7.25 5.87 -0.81
N PHE A 77 6.45 6.07 -1.84
CA PHE A 77 6.49 5.19 -3.03
C PHE A 77 7.80 5.33 -3.81
N PHE A 78 8.40 6.52 -3.87
CA PHE A 78 9.74 6.72 -4.43
C PHE A 78 10.81 5.85 -3.73
N ARG A 79 10.78 5.76 -2.40
CA ARG A 79 11.68 4.88 -1.63
C ARG A 79 11.45 3.41 -1.93
N LEU A 80 10.20 3.03 -2.19
CA LEU A 80 9.78 1.64 -2.45
C LEU A 80 10.05 1.17 -3.88
N LEU A 81 10.41 2.05 -4.82
CA LEU A 81 10.81 1.64 -6.16
C LEU A 81 12.03 0.74 -6.11
N LYS A 82 12.11 -0.22 -7.01
CA LYS A 82 13.38 -0.91 -7.32
C LYS A 82 14.42 0.13 -7.74
N GLU A 83 15.69 -0.14 -7.46
CA GLU A 83 16.75 0.83 -7.69
C GLU A 83 16.92 1.16 -9.18
N ASP A 84 16.88 0.16 -10.05
CA ASP A 84 16.93 0.33 -11.50
C ASP A 84 15.77 1.20 -12.04
N VAL A 85 14.55 0.97 -11.56
CA VAL A 85 13.38 1.77 -11.93
C VAL A 85 13.54 3.21 -11.40
N ARG A 86 13.96 3.37 -10.14
CA ARG A 86 14.17 4.68 -9.56
C ARG A 86 15.24 5.48 -10.30
N GLU A 87 16.36 4.85 -10.67
CA GLU A 87 17.45 5.50 -11.42
C GLU A 87 17.03 5.88 -12.84
N GLU A 88 16.28 5.02 -13.54
CA GLU A 88 15.79 5.27 -14.89
C GLU A 88 14.90 6.52 -14.96
N TYR A 89 14.04 6.72 -13.97
CA TYR A 89 13.08 7.84 -13.94
C TYR A 89 13.52 9.01 -13.07
N LEU A 90 14.70 8.94 -12.42
CA LEU A 90 15.17 9.96 -11.48
C LEU A 90 15.26 11.33 -12.12
N THR A 91 14.48 12.27 -11.60
CA THR A 91 14.49 13.67 -12.04
C THR A 91 14.08 14.60 -10.90
N ASP A 92 14.60 15.83 -10.94
CA ASP A 92 14.20 16.96 -10.10
C ASP A 92 13.41 18.03 -10.87
N ARG A 93 13.11 17.76 -12.14
CA ARG A 93 12.36 18.65 -13.02
C ARG A 93 10.87 18.37 -12.90
N SER A 94 10.22 19.17 -12.07
CA SER A 94 8.76 19.08 -11.91
C SER A 94 8.03 19.79 -13.03
N GLY A 95 6.92 19.19 -13.51
CA GLY A 95 5.93 19.88 -14.32
C GLY A 95 4.95 20.74 -13.52
N PHE A 96 5.01 20.67 -12.16
CA PHE A 96 4.10 21.38 -11.27
C PHE A 96 4.75 22.65 -10.74
N ALA A 97 4.07 23.77 -10.86
CA ALA A 97 4.57 25.09 -10.47
C ALA A 97 4.74 25.24 -8.93
N ASP A 98 3.99 24.46 -8.16
CA ASP A 98 4.01 24.46 -6.70
C ASP A 98 4.96 23.40 -6.09
N VAL A 99 5.74 22.73 -6.91
CA VAL A 99 6.82 21.83 -6.49
C VAL A 99 8.16 22.54 -6.64
N GLU A 100 8.57 23.22 -5.57
CA GLU A 100 9.75 24.08 -5.58
C GLU A 100 11.05 23.29 -5.83
N GLN A 101 11.94 23.89 -6.61
CA GLN A 101 13.29 23.37 -6.81
C GLN A 101 14.05 23.33 -5.47
N GLY A 102 14.64 22.17 -5.14
CA GLY A 102 15.35 21.97 -3.86
C GLY A 102 14.46 21.69 -2.64
N ALA A 103 13.13 21.66 -2.79
CA ALA A 103 12.27 21.12 -1.73
C ALA A 103 12.59 19.63 -1.49
N TRP A 104 12.54 19.19 -0.24
CA TRP A 104 12.90 17.82 0.15
C TRP A 104 12.11 16.73 -0.60
N TYR A 105 10.93 17.07 -1.07
CA TYR A 105 10.04 16.17 -1.81
C TYR A 105 10.17 16.30 -3.34
N ASN A 106 10.90 17.29 -3.84
CA ASN A 106 10.95 17.60 -5.29
C ASN A 106 11.32 16.38 -6.13
N LYS A 107 12.45 15.73 -5.84
CA LYS A 107 12.90 14.55 -6.60
C LYS A 107 11.86 13.42 -6.55
N ALA A 108 11.26 13.19 -5.39
CA ALA A 108 10.26 12.14 -5.24
C ALA A 108 9.00 12.45 -6.07
N VAL A 109 8.45 13.64 -5.95
CA VAL A 109 7.25 14.05 -6.72
C VAL A 109 7.54 14.03 -8.22
N SER A 110 8.65 14.62 -8.65
CA SER A 110 9.03 14.71 -10.07
C SER A 110 9.25 13.32 -10.68
N THR A 111 9.96 12.43 -9.99
CA THR A 111 10.21 11.05 -10.43
C THR A 111 8.91 10.24 -10.49
N MET A 112 8.09 10.31 -9.46
CA MET A 112 6.82 9.58 -9.43
C MET A 112 5.80 10.10 -10.46
N ALA A 113 5.88 11.39 -10.81
CA ALA A 113 5.09 11.97 -11.89
C ALA A 113 5.61 11.53 -13.27
N ALA A 114 6.94 11.51 -13.47
CA ALA A 114 7.56 10.98 -14.70
C ALA A 114 7.21 9.52 -14.94
N LEU A 115 7.14 8.72 -13.88
CA LEU A 115 6.68 7.32 -13.91
C LEU A 115 5.16 7.19 -14.16
N GLY A 116 4.39 8.29 -14.04
CA GLY A 116 2.94 8.31 -14.23
C GLY A 116 2.12 7.80 -13.03
N VAL A 117 2.78 7.51 -11.90
CA VAL A 117 2.13 6.97 -10.69
C VAL A 117 1.40 8.06 -9.92
N VAL A 118 2.01 9.24 -9.74
CA VAL A 118 1.32 10.39 -9.15
C VAL A 118 0.84 11.36 -10.24
N LYS A 119 -0.24 12.07 -9.95
CA LYS A 119 -0.83 13.09 -10.82
C LYS A 119 -1.13 14.34 -10.00
N GLY A 120 -1.10 15.51 -10.68
CA GLY A 120 -1.54 16.76 -10.07
C GLY A 120 -3.05 16.86 -9.90
N TYR A 121 -3.50 17.85 -9.15
CA TYR A 121 -4.90 18.29 -9.16
C TYR A 121 -5.26 18.95 -10.48
N THR A 122 -4.29 19.69 -11.05
CA THR A 122 -4.34 20.27 -12.39
C THR A 122 -3.08 19.89 -13.16
N GLU A 123 -2.93 20.38 -14.38
CA GLU A 123 -1.73 20.15 -15.19
C GLU A 123 -0.47 20.75 -14.55
N ASP A 124 -0.61 21.84 -13.79
CA ASP A 124 0.49 22.62 -13.21
C ASP A 124 0.51 22.64 -11.67
N THR A 125 -0.44 21.99 -10.99
CA THR A 125 -0.57 22.04 -9.51
C THR A 125 -0.59 20.63 -8.91
N PHE A 126 0.36 20.34 -8.02
CA PHE A 126 0.45 19.07 -7.29
C PHE A 126 -0.18 19.12 -5.90
N ALA A 127 -0.14 20.27 -5.22
CA ALA A 127 -0.54 20.50 -3.84
C ALA A 127 0.22 19.62 -2.81
N PRO A 128 1.56 19.75 -2.70
CA PRO A 128 2.42 18.84 -1.94
C PRO A 128 2.06 18.74 -0.44
N HIS A 129 1.55 19.81 0.15
CA HIS A 129 1.26 19.90 1.58
C HIS A 129 -0.20 19.53 1.95
N GLU A 130 -1.05 19.32 0.96
CA GLU A 130 -2.41 18.88 1.22
C GLU A 130 -2.45 17.41 1.65
N ALA A 131 -3.39 17.08 2.54
CA ALA A 131 -3.65 15.70 2.93
C ALA A 131 -4.19 14.92 1.73
N ILE A 132 -3.61 13.73 1.47
CA ILE A 132 -4.11 12.87 0.41
C ILE A 132 -5.38 12.14 0.86
N THR A 133 -6.34 11.99 -0.04
CA THR A 133 -7.55 11.22 0.24
C THR A 133 -7.33 9.72 0.10
N ARG A 134 -8.20 8.92 0.72
CA ARG A 134 -8.21 7.46 0.60
C ARG A 134 -8.34 7.00 -0.85
N ALA A 135 -9.15 7.70 -1.65
CA ALA A 135 -9.32 7.41 -3.08
C ALA A 135 -8.04 7.69 -3.89
N GLU A 136 -7.39 8.82 -3.66
CA GLU A 136 -6.13 9.16 -4.33
C GLU A 136 -5.02 8.18 -3.96
N PHE A 137 -4.95 7.77 -2.70
CA PHE A 137 -3.97 6.78 -2.24
C PHE A 137 -4.23 5.41 -2.87
N ALA A 138 -5.47 4.94 -2.90
CA ALA A 138 -5.85 3.69 -3.58
C ALA A 138 -5.55 3.74 -5.08
N ALA A 139 -5.78 4.88 -5.73
CA ALA A 139 -5.45 5.07 -7.14
C ALA A 139 -3.94 5.02 -7.41
N ILE A 140 -3.11 5.56 -6.52
CA ILE A 140 -1.65 5.43 -6.60
C ILE A 140 -1.25 3.95 -6.49
N CYS A 141 -1.75 3.22 -5.49
CA CYS A 141 -1.48 1.79 -5.36
C CYS A 141 -1.89 1.02 -6.62
N ALA A 142 -3.09 1.25 -7.14
CA ALA A 142 -3.61 0.55 -8.31
C ALA A 142 -2.80 0.81 -9.59
N ARG A 143 -2.12 1.96 -9.72
CA ARG A 143 -1.28 2.28 -10.89
C ARG A 143 0.01 1.46 -10.96
N PHE A 144 0.42 0.83 -9.87
CA PHE A 144 1.52 -0.13 -9.90
C PHE A 144 1.10 -1.49 -10.47
N ASP A 145 -0.18 -1.79 -10.52
CA ASP A 145 -0.71 -3.01 -11.08
C ASP A 145 -1.15 -2.80 -12.53
N THR A 146 -0.87 -3.76 -13.39
CA THR A 146 -1.22 -3.69 -14.82
C THR A 146 -2.55 -4.38 -15.15
N GLY A 147 -3.20 -4.98 -14.15
CA GLY A 147 -4.46 -5.68 -14.33
C GLY A 147 -5.67 -4.74 -14.44
N THR A 148 -6.76 -5.27 -14.99
CA THR A 148 -8.05 -4.56 -15.07
C THR A 148 -8.99 -5.03 -13.96
N SER A 149 -9.89 -4.14 -13.52
CA SER A 149 -10.93 -4.48 -12.56
C SER A 149 -12.19 -4.92 -13.29
N ASP A 150 -12.46 -6.22 -13.29
CA ASP A 150 -13.70 -6.79 -13.83
C ASP A 150 -14.73 -7.17 -12.72
N GLY A 151 -14.41 -6.86 -11.45
CA GLY A 151 -15.19 -7.29 -10.30
C GLY A 151 -16.08 -6.22 -9.67
N GLU A 152 -17.16 -6.69 -9.06
CA GLU A 152 -17.98 -5.87 -8.18
C GLU A 152 -17.24 -5.63 -6.86
N SER A 153 -17.29 -4.40 -6.36
CA SER A 153 -16.86 -4.05 -5.01
C SER A 153 -18.06 -4.07 -4.07
N SER A 154 -17.85 -4.47 -2.83
CA SER A 154 -18.86 -4.39 -1.77
C SER A 154 -19.03 -3.00 -1.17
N PHE A 155 -18.23 -2.01 -1.60
CA PHE A 155 -18.32 -0.66 -1.05
C PHE A 155 -19.53 0.10 -1.56
N THR A 156 -20.31 0.67 -0.65
CA THR A 156 -21.61 1.31 -0.96
C THR A 156 -21.48 2.78 -1.39
N ASP A 157 -20.32 3.41 -1.22
CA ASP A 157 -20.10 4.84 -1.37
C ASP A 157 -19.09 5.24 -2.45
N ILE A 158 -18.77 4.32 -3.38
CA ILE A 158 -17.82 4.58 -4.47
C ILE A 158 -18.47 4.67 -5.85
N SER A 159 -19.74 4.36 -5.97
CA SER A 159 -20.45 4.37 -7.27
C SER A 159 -20.45 5.78 -7.88
N GLY A 160 -19.97 5.88 -9.12
CA GLY A 160 -19.80 7.15 -9.82
C GLY A 160 -18.65 8.03 -9.35
N HIS A 161 -17.85 7.57 -8.38
CA HIS A 161 -16.64 8.27 -7.96
C HIS A 161 -15.54 8.12 -9.04
N TRP A 162 -14.73 9.17 -9.25
CA TRP A 162 -13.70 9.18 -10.30
C TRP A 162 -12.67 8.03 -10.15
N ALA A 163 -12.41 7.57 -8.93
CA ALA A 163 -11.48 6.47 -8.64
C ALA A 163 -12.20 5.13 -8.41
N GLU A 164 -13.44 4.98 -8.84
CA GLU A 164 -14.21 3.75 -8.58
C GLU A 164 -13.49 2.50 -9.09
N SER A 165 -12.91 2.55 -10.30
CA SER A 165 -12.20 1.43 -10.90
C SER A 165 -10.92 1.07 -10.13
N GLU A 166 -10.14 2.05 -9.72
CA GLU A 166 -8.91 1.87 -8.96
C GLU A 166 -9.18 1.34 -7.54
N ILE A 167 -10.23 1.86 -6.89
CA ILE A 167 -10.66 1.35 -5.57
C ILE A 167 -11.11 -0.10 -5.68
N ARG A 168 -11.92 -0.44 -6.69
CA ARG A 168 -12.32 -1.83 -6.95
C ARG A 168 -11.13 -2.73 -7.19
N ARG A 169 -10.15 -2.29 -8.00
CA ARG A 169 -8.95 -3.05 -8.29
C ARG A 169 -8.11 -3.28 -7.03
N ALA A 170 -7.82 -2.25 -6.25
CA ALA A 170 -7.08 -2.36 -5.01
C ALA A 170 -7.78 -3.27 -3.97
N ALA A 171 -9.13 -3.27 -3.94
CA ALA A 171 -9.91 -4.17 -3.09
C ALA A 171 -9.82 -5.64 -3.56
N GLN A 172 -9.88 -5.90 -4.87
CA GLN A 172 -9.72 -7.24 -5.45
C GLN A 172 -8.34 -7.84 -5.13
N LEU A 173 -7.30 -6.99 -5.17
CA LEU A 173 -5.94 -7.37 -4.82
C LEU A 173 -5.73 -7.58 -3.30
N GLY A 174 -6.75 -7.31 -2.48
CA GLY A 174 -6.66 -7.43 -1.02
C GLY A 174 -5.88 -6.29 -0.35
N TRP A 175 -5.48 -5.27 -1.10
CA TRP A 175 -4.66 -4.16 -0.59
C TRP A 175 -5.43 -3.22 0.31
N ILE A 176 -6.70 -2.96 -0.03
CA ILE A 176 -7.56 -2.07 0.76
C ILE A 176 -8.78 -2.82 1.30
N GLN A 177 -9.22 -2.34 2.45
CA GLN A 177 -10.44 -2.78 3.10
C GLN A 177 -11.29 -1.55 3.43
N GLY A 178 -12.61 -1.74 3.42
CA GLY A 178 -13.53 -0.72 3.89
C GLY A 178 -13.79 -0.83 5.38
N ASP A 179 -14.65 0.05 5.84
CA ASP A 179 -15.12 0.04 7.21
C ASP A 179 -16.16 -1.09 7.43
N PRO A 180 -16.43 -1.47 8.68
CA PRO A 180 -17.42 -2.49 9.00
C PRO A 180 -18.85 -2.18 8.51
N ASP A 181 -19.15 -0.90 8.23
CA ASP A 181 -20.43 -0.45 7.68
C ASP A 181 -20.54 -0.59 6.15
N GLY A 182 -19.52 -1.17 5.49
CA GLY A 182 -19.48 -1.38 4.05
C GLY A 182 -19.08 -0.14 3.24
N ARG A 183 -18.54 0.90 3.88
CA ARG A 183 -18.06 2.12 3.21
C ARG A 183 -16.55 2.10 3.02
N PHE A 184 -16.07 2.74 1.96
CA PHE A 184 -14.66 3.01 1.74
C PHE A 184 -14.25 4.42 2.19
N ARG A 185 -15.17 5.39 2.19
CA ARG A 185 -14.95 6.83 2.46
C ARG A 185 -13.91 7.45 1.52
N PRO A 186 -14.15 7.45 0.22
CA PRO A 186 -13.16 7.82 -0.78
C PRO A 186 -12.58 9.22 -0.60
N ASN A 187 -13.38 10.18 -0.16
CA ASN A 187 -12.98 11.59 0.01
C ASN A 187 -12.42 11.92 1.40
N ALA A 188 -12.39 10.97 2.33
CA ALA A 188 -11.75 11.20 3.62
C ALA A 188 -10.21 11.19 3.48
N PRO A 189 -9.48 12.05 4.23
CA PRO A 189 -8.03 11.95 4.28
C PRO A 189 -7.62 10.58 4.87
N ILE A 190 -6.48 10.06 4.41
CA ILE A 190 -5.91 8.82 4.93
C ILE A 190 -4.88 9.13 6.02
N THR A 191 -4.88 8.35 7.10
CA THR A 191 -3.87 8.47 8.15
C THR A 191 -2.59 7.72 7.76
N ARG A 192 -1.46 8.08 8.41
CA ARG A 192 -0.18 7.40 8.22
C ARG A 192 -0.26 5.91 8.56
N ALA A 193 -0.99 5.54 9.61
CA ALA A 193 -1.21 4.15 9.99
C ALA A 193 -1.98 3.35 8.92
N GLU A 194 -3.05 3.92 8.37
CA GLU A 194 -3.79 3.31 7.28
C GLU A 194 -2.93 3.17 6.03
N ALA A 195 -2.15 4.20 5.68
CA ALA A 195 -1.23 4.16 4.54
C ALA A 195 -0.16 3.05 4.72
N MET A 196 0.49 2.95 5.89
CA MET A 196 1.43 1.87 6.19
C MET A 196 0.79 0.49 6.08
N THR A 197 -0.43 0.33 6.60
CA THR A 197 -1.17 -0.94 6.53
C THR A 197 -1.44 -1.34 5.07
N ILE A 198 -1.86 -0.41 4.22
CA ILE A 198 -2.10 -0.66 2.80
C ILE A 198 -0.79 -1.01 2.09
N ILE A 199 0.28 -0.24 2.30
CA ILE A 199 1.58 -0.47 1.67
C ILE A 199 2.14 -1.84 2.04
N ASN A 200 2.07 -2.23 3.32
CA ASN A 200 2.55 -3.54 3.75
C ASN A 200 1.80 -4.68 3.05
N ARG A 201 0.49 -4.52 2.80
CA ARG A 201 -0.28 -5.47 1.99
C ARG A 201 0.16 -5.49 0.53
N VAL A 202 0.39 -4.32 -0.07
CA VAL A 202 0.91 -4.21 -1.45
C VAL A 202 2.26 -4.93 -1.58
N LEU A 203 3.10 -4.86 -0.55
CA LEU A 203 4.43 -5.45 -0.52
C LEU A 203 4.47 -6.88 0.06
N ASN A 204 3.33 -7.44 0.48
CA ASN A 204 3.26 -8.73 1.19
C ASN A 204 4.19 -8.81 2.41
N ARG A 205 4.32 -7.72 3.17
CA ARG A 205 5.11 -7.58 4.39
C ARG A 205 4.18 -7.61 5.59
N LEU A 206 3.88 -8.80 6.10
CA LEU A 206 2.79 -9.02 7.06
C LEU A 206 3.26 -9.88 8.23
N PRO A 207 3.84 -9.30 9.29
CA PRO A 207 3.96 -10.00 10.56
C PRO A 207 2.56 -10.27 11.11
N GLU A 208 2.31 -11.49 11.62
CA GLU A 208 0.99 -11.89 12.11
C GLU A 208 0.75 -11.41 13.55
N GLU A 209 1.81 -11.47 14.36
CA GLU A 209 1.77 -11.19 15.78
C GLU A 209 3.07 -10.51 16.26
N LYS A 210 3.06 -10.00 17.50
CA LYS A 210 4.23 -9.30 18.06
C LYS A 210 5.47 -10.20 18.14
N GLU A 211 5.28 -11.47 18.35
CA GLU A 211 6.31 -12.50 18.47
C GLU A 211 7.04 -12.77 17.13
N ASP A 212 6.49 -12.28 16.03
CA ASP A 212 7.15 -12.32 14.71
C ASP A 212 8.14 -11.16 14.51
N LEU A 213 8.14 -10.17 15.41
CA LEU A 213 9.09 -9.06 15.42
C LEU A 213 10.31 -9.41 16.26
N LEU A 214 11.38 -8.62 16.18
CA LEU A 214 12.63 -8.84 16.91
C LEU A 214 12.82 -7.83 18.04
N GLU A 215 13.33 -8.30 19.17
CA GLU A 215 13.85 -7.42 20.21
C GLU A 215 14.98 -6.54 19.68
N GLY A 216 15.06 -5.30 20.19
CA GLY A 216 16.07 -4.32 19.75
C GLY A 216 15.69 -3.54 18.50
N MET A 217 14.52 -3.80 17.90
CA MET A 217 13.96 -2.91 16.88
C MET A 217 13.70 -1.52 17.45
N LYS A 218 13.62 -0.51 16.58
CA LYS A 218 13.21 0.83 16.99
C LYS A 218 11.73 0.83 17.33
N GLU A 219 11.40 1.11 18.58
CA GLU A 219 10.03 1.33 19.03
C GLU A 219 9.69 2.82 19.04
N TRP A 220 8.42 3.14 18.87
CA TRP A 220 7.92 4.50 18.81
C TRP A 220 7.01 4.81 19.98
N PRO A 221 7.18 5.95 20.66
CA PRO A 221 6.41 6.29 21.87
C PRO A 221 4.91 6.48 21.59
N ASP A 222 4.55 6.75 20.34
CA ASP A 222 3.17 6.95 19.87
C ASP A 222 2.60 5.76 19.07
N ALA A 223 3.31 4.64 19.02
CA ALA A 223 2.84 3.39 18.42
C ALA A 223 3.01 2.23 19.42
N LEU A 224 2.15 2.20 20.42
CA LEU A 224 2.23 1.23 21.52
C LEU A 224 1.72 -0.16 21.11
N PRO A 225 2.29 -1.23 21.68
CA PRO A 225 1.75 -2.58 21.56
C PRO A 225 0.27 -2.63 21.93
N GLY A 226 -0.56 -3.30 21.10
CA GLY A 226 -2.01 -3.37 21.27
C GLY A 226 -2.79 -2.34 20.46
N ALA A 227 -2.15 -1.31 19.87
CA ALA A 227 -2.78 -0.51 18.84
C ALA A 227 -2.96 -1.36 17.57
N TRP A 228 -4.09 -1.21 16.88
CA TRP A 228 -4.40 -2.00 15.66
C TRP A 228 -3.35 -1.83 14.55
N TYR A 229 -2.65 -0.71 14.56
CA TYR A 229 -1.61 -0.38 13.59
C TYR A 229 -0.19 -0.74 14.04
N TYR A 230 0.00 -1.28 15.24
CA TYR A 230 1.33 -1.51 15.82
C TYR A 230 2.25 -2.29 14.88
N LEU A 231 1.81 -3.46 14.42
CA LEU A 231 2.61 -4.30 13.52
C LEU A 231 2.93 -3.58 12.21
N ALA A 232 1.96 -2.87 11.63
CA ALA A 232 2.17 -2.14 10.40
C ALA A 232 3.19 -1.00 10.54
N VAL A 233 3.20 -0.31 11.68
CA VAL A 233 4.19 0.73 11.99
C VAL A 233 5.58 0.13 12.15
N GLN A 234 5.73 -0.96 12.91
CA GLN A 234 7.03 -1.60 13.08
C GLN A 234 7.60 -2.08 11.75
N GLU A 235 6.79 -2.73 10.92
CA GLU A 235 7.16 -3.18 9.59
C GLU A 235 7.62 -2.04 8.67
N ALA A 236 6.93 -0.91 8.70
CA ALA A 236 7.24 0.24 7.87
C ALA A 236 8.49 1.01 8.28
N THR A 237 8.93 0.89 9.54
CA THR A 237 9.95 1.75 10.15
C THR A 237 11.23 1.04 10.55
N ASN A 238 11.29 -0.28 10.43
CA ASN A 238 12.46 -1.08 10.76
C ASN A 238 12.90 -1.93 9.57
N SER A 239 14.16 -1.83 9.18
CA SER A 239 14.74 -2.70 8.18
C SER A 239 15.11 -4.05 8.78
N HIS A 240 14.76 -5.14 8.09
CA HIS A 240 14.97 -6.48 8.60
C HIS A 240 15.11 -7.51 7.49
N ALA A 241 15.67 -8.66 7.80
CA ALA A 241 15.53 -9.90 7.06
C ALA A 241 14.33 -10.68 7.62
N TYR A 242 13.74 -11.52 6.80
CA TYR A 242 12.53 -12.25 7.17
C TYR A 242 12.55 -13.71 6.69
N GLU A 243 11.69 -14.51 7.29
CA GLU A 243 11.33 -15.85 6.85
C GLU A 243 9.82 -15.94 6.67
N ARG A 244 9.36 -16.67 5.66
CA ARG A 244 7.91 -16.85 5.47
C ARG A 244 7.32 -17.71 6.57
N LYS A 245 6.19 -17.26 7.13
CA LYS A 245 5.36 -17.96 8.12
C LYS A 245 4.06 -18.37 7.44
N GLY A 246 4.04 -19.61 6.92
CA GLY A 246 2.93 -20.07 6.08
C GLY A 246 2.90 -19.39 4.71
N GLU A 247 1.70 -19.23 4.16
CA GLU A 247 1.52 -18.68 2.81
C GLU A 247 1.41 -17.15 2.78
N VAL A 248 1.01 -16.52 3.88
CA VAL A 248 0.65 -15.08 3.91
C VAL A 248 1.61 -14.27 4.77
N TYR A 249 1.96 -14.80 5.95
CA TYR A 249 2.68 -14.06 6.97
C TYR A 249 4.19 -14.24 6.87
N GLU A 250 4.90 -13.47 7.68
CA GLU A 250 6.34 -13.55 7.82
C GLU A 250 6.76 -13.36 9.28
N ARG A 251 7.99 -13.76 9.55
CA ARG A 251 8.68 -13.53 10.82
C ARG A 251 10.03 -12.89 10.53
N TRP A 252 10.38 -11.87 11.29
CA TRP A 252 11.68 -11.24 11.20
C TRP A 252 12.79 -12.18 11.69
N SER A 253 13.89 -12.24 10.96
CA SER A 253 15.03 -13.12 11.30
C SER A 253 16.29 -12.35 11.71
N ALA A 254 16.45 -11.11 11.25
CA ALA A 254 17.54 -10.23 11.64
C ALA A 254 17.16 -8.76 11.44
N LEU A 255 17.66 -7.85 12.28
CA LEU A 255 17.55 -6.40 12.06
C LEU A 255 18.67 -5.95 11.12
N ASN A 256 18.32 -5.08 10.19
CA ASN A 256 19.22 -4.47 9.22
C ASN A 256 19.36 -2.96 9.46
N VAL A 257 20.38 -2.35 8.89
CA VAL A 257 20.56 -0.90 8.91
C VAL A 257 19.54 -0.24 7.99
N ASN A 258 18.88 0.81 8.48
CA ASN A 258 17.95 1.57 7.64
C ASN A 258 18.71 2.34 6.56
N PRO A 259 18.18 2.43 5.33
CA PRO A 259 18.78 3.24 4.26
C PRO A 259 18.86 4.72 4.63
N ASP A 260 19.91 5.40 4.14
CA ASP A 260 20.00 6.86 4.22
C ASP A 260 19.20 7.50 3.08
N TRP A 261 17.93 7.79 3.35
CA TRP A 261 17.05 8.46 2.40
C TRP A 261 17.34 9.95 2.22
N ALA A 262 18.14 10.57 3.12
CA ALA A 262 18.49 11.99 3.03
C ALA A 262 19.29 12.32 1.76
N GLN A 263 19.98 11.34 1.16
CA GLN A 263 20.71 11.51 -0.10
C GLN A 263 19.82 11.96 -1.27
N TYR A 264 18.52 11.64 -1.24
CA TYR A 264 17.55 12.03 -2.26
C TYR A 264 16.81 13.34 -1.95
N GLN A 265 17.00 13.89 -0.77
CA GLN A 265 16.32 15.13 -0.32
C GLN A 265 17.15 16.39 -0.57
N ARG A 266 18.36 16.21 -1.12
CA ARG A 266 19.32 17.30 -1.41
C ARG A 266 19.36 17.62 -2.89
#